data_aa65bc65f804ecb96fd0fe60b40be0e4
#
_entry.id   aa65bc65f804ecb96fd0fe60b40be0e4
#
_cell.length_a   1.000
_cell.length_b   1.000
_cell.length_c   1.000
_cell.angle_alpha   90.00
_cell.angle_beta   90.00
_cell.angle_gamma   90.00
#
_symmetry.space_group_name_H-M   'P 1'
#
loop_
_entity.id
_entity.type
_entity.pdbx_description
1 polymer ?
#
loop_
_entity_poly.entity_id
_entity_poly.type
_entity_poly.pdbx_seq_one_letter_code
_entity_poly.pdbx_strand_id
1 'polypeptide(L)'
;MFLKKQNNIEENNMMLNIRLLLAFLLVSFYTFSQNKDVKVKQLEINSELDHFAARVVGDKVYLSHNLTSKRGRAIKDKYSSFVYAIYEASVTKDGDFADMKPIIKTELGRFNMSAATYSKDGKYMYFTSNHTGKGTNKLKGVKTYNLLIQRAEYVEGKGWTNFEILPFCDPDHNFAHPALSADGSTLYFIADVKGTKGKSDLYKVSVSGHKNYGEITKLNETINSSRTEIFPFISVDNKLYFSSDRRGGKGGLDIYSYDLNSSDKAQEPISLNMPINSRGDDFSFFVNEDLTTGYLSSRRLKGKGGDDLYYFFQF
;
A
#
# COMPACT_ATOMS: atom_id res chain seq x y z
N MET A 1 37.49 50.87 39.35
CA MET A 1 36.25 50.82 38.61
C MET A 1 36.34 49.91 37.37
N PHE A 2 37.41 49.85 36.61
CA PHE A 2 37.65 49.05 35.42
C PHE A 2 37.64 47.52 35.66
N LEU A 3 38.31 47.03 36.69
CA LEU A 3 38.43 45.60 37.00
C LEU A 3 37.09 44.94 37.37
N LYS A 4 36.17 45.67 38.00
CA LYS A 4 34.86 45.19 38.36
C LYS A 4 33.94 45.01 37.11
N LYS A 5 34.16 45.77 36.03
CA LYS A 5 33.41 45.71 34.77
C LYS A 5 33.88 44.56 33.90
N GLN A 6 35.16 44.21 33.98
CA GLN A 6 35.74 43.09 33.23
C GLN A 6 35.28 41.73 33.79
N ASN A 7 35.30 41.57 35.11
CA ASN A 7 34.78 40.35 35.77
C ASN A 7 33.31 40.10 35.50
N ASN A 8 32.45 41.15 35.47
CA ASN A 8 31.04 40.99 35.11
C ASN A 8 30.81 40.57 33.65
N ILE A 9 31.69 40.96 32.72
CA ILE A 9 31.59 40.55 31.31
C ILE A 9 32.00 39.09 31.17
N GLU A 10 33.03 38.63 31.86
CA GLU A 10 33.46 37.23 31.84
C GLU A 10 32.45 36.29 32.49
N GLU A 11 31.84 36.66 33.63
CA GLU A 11 30.78 35.91 34.27
C GLU A 11 29.51 35.82 33.38
N ASN A 12 29.11 36.89 32.70
CA ASN A 12 27.98 36.89 31.79
C ASN A 12 28.26 36.03 30.55
N ASN A 13 29.47 36.03 29.99
CA ASN A 13 29.84 35.18 28.87
C ASN A 13 29.92 33.70 29.28
N MET A 14 30.42 33.40 30.47
CA MET A 14 30.42 32.03 31.02
C MET A 14 29.02 31.52 31.26
N MET A 15 28.11 32.32 31.80
CA MET A 15 26.69 31.98 32.00
C MET A 15 25.95 31.79 30.65
N LEU A 16 26.29 32.59 29.63
CA LEU A 16 25.72 32.45 28.28
C LEU A 16 26.18 31.15 27.62
N ASN A 17 27.48 30.81 27.75
CA ASN A 17 28.04 29.57 27.22
C ASN A 17 27.46 28.34 27.93
N ILE A 18 27.25 28.38 29.24
CA ILE A 18 26.58 27.30 30.00
C ILE A 18 25.12 27.14 29.57
N ARG A 19 24.38 28.23 29.33
CA ARG A 19 23.00 28.19 28.82
C ARG A 19 22.93 27.65 27.40
N LEU A 20 23.88 28.00 26.53
CA LEU A 20 23.99 27.43 25.18
C LEU A 20 24.34 25.93 25.22
N LEU A 21 25.24 25.51 26.10
CA LEU A 21 25.59 24.09 26.28
C LEU A 21 24.42 23.28 26.83
N LEU A 22 23.68 23.82 27.80
CA LEU A 22 22.44 23.19 28.32
C LEU A 22 21.33 23.14 27.28
N ALA A 23 21.18 24.19 26.45
CA ALA A 23 20.25 24.19 25.33
C ALA A 23 20.61 23.13 24.25
N PHE A 24 21.93 22.99 23.96
CA PHE A 24 22.44 21.96 23.06
C PHE A 24 22.27 20.55 23.62
N LEU A 25 22.45 20.34 24.91
CA LEU A 25 22.17 19.09 25.62
C LEU A 25 20.67 18.77 25.63
N LEU A 26 19.81 19.76 25.86
CA LEU A 26 18.33 19.56 25.79
C LEU A 26 17.87 19.25 24.39
N VAL A 27 18.41 19.89 23.35
CA VAL A 27 18.13 19.57 21.94
C VAL A 27 18.61 18.16 21.57
N SER A 28 19.79 17.73 22.09
CA SER A 28 20.26 16.35 21.86
C SER A 28 19.45 15.29 22.58
N PHE A 29 18.76 15.62 23.68
CA PHE A 29 17.78 14.71 24.32
C PHE A 29 16.45 14.64 23.59
N TYR A 30 16.04 15.68 22.87
CA TYR A 30 14.81 15.64 22.05
C TYR A 30 14.99 14.89 20.72
N THR A 31 16.22 14.62 20.28
CA THR A 31 16.49 13.81 19.07
C THR A 31 16.68 12.31 19.35
N PHE A 32 16.60 11.85 20.59
CA PHE A 32 16.29 10.46 20.87
C PHE A 32 14.79 10.24 20.57
N SER A 33 14.42 10.31 19.30
CA SER A 33 13.27 9.57 18.80
C SER A 33 13.47 8.13 19.30
N GLN A 34 12.61 7.69 20.19
CA GLN A 34 12.53 6.28 20.55
C GLN A 34 12.41 5.55 19.21
N ASN A 35 13.48 4.92 18.73
CA ASN A 35 13.42 3.93 17.70
C ASN A 35 12.55 2.82 18.30
N LYS A 36 11.23 2.92 18.10
CA LYS A 36 10.33 1.83 18.46
C LYS A 36 10.84 0.62 17.70
N ASP A 37 11.18 -0.42 18.42
CA ASP A 37 11.63 -1.65 17.79
C ASP A 37 10.47 -2.22 16.97
N VAL A 38 10.72 -2.45 15.69
CA VAL A 38 9.76 -3.07 14.78
C VAL A 38 10.10 -4.54 14.67
N LYS A 39 9.10 -5.40 14.88
CA LYS A 39 9.19 -6.84 14.60
C LYS A 39 8.32 -7.20 13.41
N VAL A 40 8.76 -8.19 12.65
CA VAL A 40 8.04 -8.74 11.50
C VAL A 40 7.90 -10.26 11.70
N LYS A 41 6.66 -10.75 11.66
CA LYS A 41 6.28 -12.15 11.82
C LYS A 41 5.66 -12.65 10.52
N GLN A 42 6.12 -13.79 10.01
CA GLN A 42 5.46 -14.49 8.91
C GLN A 42 4.10 -15.03 9.37
N LEU A 43 3.06 -14.88 8.55
CA LEU A 43 1.73 -15.38 8.87
C LEU A 43 1.64 -16.91 8.68
N GLU A 44 0.88 -17.57 9.54
CA GLU A 44 0.64 -19.02 9.47
C GLU A 44 -0.16 -19.41 8.21
N ILE A 45 -1.02 -18.50 7.72
CA ILE A 45 -1.85 -18.70 6.54
C ILE A 45 -1.05 -18.89 5.25
N ASN A 46 0.20 -18.43 5.20
CA ASN A 46 1.05 -18.58 4.03
C ASN A 46 1.26 -20.06 3.67
N SER A 47 1.28 -20.36 2.39
CA SER A 47 1.44 -21.70 1.81
C SER A 47 2.42 -21.64 0.63
N GLU A 48 2.52 -22.69 -0.17
CA GLU A 48 3.26 -22.69 -1.44
C GLU A 48 2.64 -21.77 -2.52
N LEU A 49 1.44 -21.22 -2.27
CA LEU A 49 0.73 -20.31 -3.16
C LEU A 49 0.96 -18.85 -2.73
N ASP A 50 0.66 -17.91 -3.62
CA ASP A 50 0.85 -16.49 -3.37
C ASP A 50 -0.25 -15.93 -2.45
N HIS A 51 0.16 -15.15 -1.45
CA HIS A 51 -0.69 -14.40 -0.53
C HIS A 51 -0.17 -12.96 -0.45
N PHE A 52 -0.94 -11.99 -0.88
CA PHE A 52 -0.49 -10.59 -0.91
C PHE A 52 -1.62 -9.58 -0.79
N ALA A 53 -1.24 -8.31 -0.63
CA ALA A 53 -2.13 -7.15 -0.61
C ALA A 53 -3.25 -7.24 0.44
N ALA A 54 -2.90 -7.58 1.69
CA ALA A 54 -3.83 -7.59 2.81
C ALA A 54 -4.31 -6.17 3.17
N ARG A 55 -5.60 -6.03 3.46
CA ARG A 55 -6.26 -4.80 3.93
C ARG A 55 -7.27 -5.13 5.00
N VAL A 56 -7.14 -4.52 6.17
CA VAL A 56 -8.09 -4.66 7.28
C VAL A 56 -9.22 -3.66 7.10
N VAL A 57 -10.46 -4.12 7.25
CA VAL A 57 -11.69 -3.31 7.19
C VAL A 57 -12.61 -3.78 8.31
N GLY A 58 -12.72 -3.01 9.37
CA GLY A 58 -13.43 -3.42 10.57
C GLY A 58 -12.78 -4.64 11.23
N ASP A 59 -13.54 -5.71 11.41
CA ASP A 59 -13.11 -6.99 11.99
C ASP A 59 -12.61 -8.01 10.96
N LYS A 60 -12.59 -7.63 9.68
CA LYS A 60 -12.21 -8.48 8.56
C LYS A 60 -10.90 -8.05 7.93
N VAL A 61 -10.24 -8.98 7.30
CA VAL A 61 -9.13 -8.72 6.39
C VAL A 61 -9.45 -9.27 5.00
N TYR A 62 -9.10 -8.50 4.00
CA TYR A 62 -9.20 -8.91 2.60
C TYR A 62 -7.79 -9.01 2.02
N LEU A 63 -7.53 -10.08 1.29
CA LEU A 63 -6.21 -10.34 0.71
C LEU A 63 -6.36 -10.95 -0.69
N SER A 64 -5.31 -10.82 -1.49
CA SER A 64 -5.19 -11.47 -2.78
C SER A 64 -4.53 -12.83 -2.62
N HIS A 65 -5.09 -13.84 -3.23
CA HIS A 65 -4.58 -15.21 -3.19
C HIS A 65 -4.89 -15.93 -4.50
N ASN A 66 -4.11 -16.93 -4.84
CA ASN A 66 -4.42 -17.77 -5.99
C ASN A 66 -5.81 -18.39 -5.84
N LEU A 67 -6.64 -18.26 -6.87
CA LEU A 67 -7.93 -18.93 -6.88
C LEU A 67 -7.73 -20.44 -6.86
N THR A 68 -8.35 -21.11 -5.91
CA THR A 68 -8.20 -22.55 -5.74
C THR A 68 -9.49 -23.31 -6.07
N SER A 69 -9.34 -24.51 -6.57
CA SER A 69 -10.43 -25.48 -6.72
C SER A 69 -10.90 -26.02 -5.36
N LYS A 70 -12.02 -26.70 -5.30
CA LYS A 70 -12.51 -27.40 -4.08
C LYS A 70 -11.49 -28.37 -3.47
N ARG A 71 -10.48 -28.80 -4.24
CA ARG A 71 -9.40 -29.70 -3.80
C ARG A 71 -8.11 -28.94 -3.43
N GLY A 72 -8.16 -27.60 -3.29
CA GLY A 72 -7.02 -26.77 -2.93
C GLY A 72 -5.99 -26.53 -4.04
N ARG A 73 -6.21 -27.00 -5.26
CA ARG A 73 -5.29 -26.80 -6.39
C ARG A 73 -5.51 -25.42 -7.00
N ALA A 74 -4.44 -24.66 -7.22
CA ALA A 74 -4.51 -23.37 -7.90
C ALA A 74 -5.08 -23.51 -9.32
N ILE A 75 -5.97 -22.60 -9.67
CA ILE A 75 -6.60 -22.52 -10.99
C ILE A 75 -5.70 -21.67 -11.89
N LYS A 76 -5.52 -22.15 -13.13
CA LYS A 76 -4.77 -21.43 -14.18
C LYS A 76 -5.74 -21.03 -15.30
N ASP A 77 -5.42 -19.92 -15.93
CA ASP A 77 -6.10 -19.45 -17.12
C ASP A 77 -5.69 -20.26 -18.37
N LYS A 78 -6.20 -19.87 -19.54
CA LYS A 78 -5.87 -20.51 -20.82
C LYS A 78 -4.41 -20.35 -21.26
N TYR A 79 -3.65 -19.44 -20.62
CA TYR A 79 -2.22 -19.21 -20.88
C TYR A 79 -1.32 -19.86 -19.83
N SER A 80 -1.89 -20.72 -18.96
CA SER A 80 -1.20 -21.37 -17.84
C SER A 80 -0.73 -20.41 -16.73
N SER A 81 -1.24 -19.17 -16.72
CA SER A 81 -1.01 -18.20 -15.63
C SER A 81 -1.97 -18.45 -14.47
N PHE A 82 -1.51 -18.26 -13.24
CA PHE A 82 -2.36 -18.36 -12.07
C PHE A 82 -3.45 -17.29 -12.09
N VAL A 83 -4.65 -17.68 -11.68
CA VAL A 83 -5.77 -16.77 -11.48
C VAL A 83 -5.79 -16.35 -10.01
N TYR A 84 -5.85 -15.05 -9.77
CA TYR A 84 -5.98 -14.50 -8.42
C TYR A 84 -7.44 -14.16 -8.11
N ALA A 85 -7.79 -14.28 -6.84
CA ALA A 85 -9.06 -13.82 -6.31
C ALA A 85 -8.85 -13.06 -5.00
N ILE A 86 -9.81 -12.24 -4.63
CA ILE A 86 -9.83 -11.60 -3.32
C ILE A 86 -10.53 -12.55 -2.34
N TYR A 87 -9.89 -12.77 -1.21
CA TYR A 87 -10.38 -13.59 -0.11
C TYR A 87 -10.66 -12.70 1.10
N GLU A 88 -11.67 -13.06 1.86
CA GLU A 88 -12.01 -12.52 3.17
C GLU A 88 -11.53 -13.51 4.24
N ALA A 89 -10.98 -13.00 5.33
CA ALA A 89 -10.61 -13.77 6.51
C ALA A 89 -10.88 -12.95 7.77
N SER A 90 -10.87 -13.57 8.93
CA SER A 90 -10.87 -12.92 10.24
C SER A 90 -9.44 -12.69 10.73
N VAL A 91 -9.21 -11.61 11.49
CA VAL A 91 -7.93 -11.32 12.13
C VAL A 91 -7.93 -11.95 13.53
N THR A 92 -6.91 -12.76 13.84
CA THR A 92 -6.72 -13.33 15.17
C THR A 92 -6.06 -12.32 16.14
N LYS A 93 -6.06 -12.60 17.44
CA LYS A 93 -5.49 -11.71 18.47
C LYS A 93 -3.98 -11.44 18.29
N ASP A 94 -3.27 -12.35 17.67
CA ASP A 94 -1.83 -12.26 17.41
C ASP A 94 -1.49 -11.78 15.99
N GLY A 95 -2.50 -11.24 15.29
CA GLY A 95 -2.36 -10.63 13.96
C GLY A 95 -2.33 -11.63 12.82
N ASP A 96 -2.60 -12.92 13.04
CA ASP A 96 -2.72 -13.92 11.98
C ASP A 96 -4.13 -13.92 11.36
N PHE A 97 -4.34 -14.71 10.31
CA PHE A 97 -5.62 -14.81 9.63
C PHE A 97 -6.24 -16.21 9.79
N ALA A 98 -7.56 -16.23 9.92
CA ALA A 98 -8.35 -17.45 10.02
C ALA A 98 -9.58 -17.41 9.10
N ASP A 99 -10.18 -18.58 8.83
CA ASP A 99 -11.45 -18.73 8.11
C ASP A 99 -11.46 -18.11 6.70
N MET A 100 -10.33 -18.19 5.99
CA MET A 100 -10.14 -17.62 4.66
C MET A 100 -11.09 -18.23 3.63
N LYS A 101 -11.85 -17.37 2.94
CA LYS A 101 -12.78 -17.77 1.88
C LYS A 101 -12.83 -16.73 0.75
N PRO A 102 -13.02 -17.14 -0.51
CA PRO A 102 -13.15 -16.18 -1.60
C PRO A 102 -14.44 -15.37 -1.46
N ILE A 103 -14.36 -14.06 -1.71
CA ILE A 103 -15.52 -13.15 -1.61
C ILE A 103 -16.51 -13.30 -2.76
N ILE A 104 -16.07 -13.87 -3.87
CA ILE A 104 -16.90 -14.12 -5.05
C ILE A 104 -16.85 -15.62 -5.36
N LYS A 105 -18.02 -16.22 -5.55
CA LYS A 105 -18.10 -17.62 -5.97
C LYS A 105 -17.46 -17.80 -7.34
N THR A 106 -16.69 -18.87 -7.50
CA THR A 106 -15.91 -19.22 -8.71
C THR A 106 -16.73 -19.37 -10.00
N GLU A 107 -18.07 -19.37 -9.91
CA GLU A 107 -19.00 -19.50 -11.04
C GLU A 107 -19.07 -18.25 -11.93
N LEU A 108 -18.64 -17.08 -11.42
CA LEU A 108 -18.67 -15.81 -12.16
C LEU A 108 -17.56 -15.64 -13.19
N GLY A 109 -16.76 -16.66 -13.43
CA GLY A 109 -15.78 -16.66 -14.49
C GLY A 109 -14.35 -16.38 -14.01
N ARG A 110 -13.41 -16.59 -14.90
CA ARG A 110 -11.97 -16.58 -14.69
C ARG A 110 -11.44 -15.14 -14.72
N PHE A 111 -11.81 -14.32 -13.72
CA PHE A 111 -11.27 -12.99 -13.55
C PHE A 111 -10.10 -13.03 -12.59
N ASN A 112 -9.00 -12.38 -12.94
CA ASN A 112 -8.04 -11.99 -11.94
C ASN A 112 -8.58 -10.79 -11.16
N MET A 113 -8.64 -10.94 -9.86
CA MET A 113 -9.01 -9.88 -8.93
C MET A 113 -7.93 -9.80 -7.86
N SER A 114 -7.33 -8.63 -7.69
CA SER A 114 -6.26 -8.46 -6.72
C SER A 114 -6.17 -7.02 -6.23
N ALA A 115 -5.36 -6.80 -5.21
CA ALA A 115 -4.99 -5.48 -4.70
C ALA A 115 -6.21 -4.57 -4.50
N ALA A 116 -7.10 -4.94 -3.58
CA ALA A 116 -8.30 -4.18 -3.29
C ALA A 116 -8.09 -3.11 -2.22
N THR A 117 -8.88 -2.03 -2.33
CA THR A 117 -9.08 -1.03 -1.29
C THR A 117 -10.58 -0.83 -1.08
N TYR A 118 -10.96 -0.30 0.08
CA TYR A 118 -12.37 -0.25 0.50
C TYR A 118 -12.74 1.14 1.00
N SER A 119 -14.01 1.53 0.84
CA SER A 119 -14.55 2.68 1.55
C SER A 119 -14.59 2.41 3.06
N LYS A 120 -14.50 3.47 3.86
CA LYS A 120 -14.48 3.37 5.33
C LYS A 120 -15.70 2.63 5.91
N ASP A 121 -16.86 2.76 5.25
CA ASP A 121 -18.10 2.05 5.62
C ASP A 121 -18.20 0.62 5.10
N GLY A 122 -17.17 0.14 4.38
CA GLY A 122 -17.11 -1.20 3.81
C GLY A 122 -18.07 -1.47 2.66
N LYS A 123 -18.80 -0.46 2.15
CA LYS A 123 -19.82 -0.64 1.11
C LYS A 123 -19.25 -0.67 -0.30
N TYR A 124 -18.12 -0.03 -0.55
CA TYR A 124 -17.50 0.01 -1.85
C TYR A 124 -16.11 -0.61 -1.82
N MET A 125 -15.81 -1.39 -2.83
CA MET A 125 -14.50 -2.00 -3.07
C MET A 125 -13.99 -1.52 -4.42
N TYR A 126 -12.74 -1.07 -4.46
CA TYR A 126 -11.99 -0.81 -5.69
C TYR A 126 -10.88 -1.86 -5.79
N PHE A 127 -10.69 -2.46 -6.94
CA PHE A 127 -9.74 -3.56 -7.10
C PHE A 127 -9.18 -3.63 -8.51
N THR A 128 -8.02 -4.23 -8.63
CA THR A 128 -7.40 -4.53 -9.91
C THR A 128 -8.03 -5.77 -10.52
N SER A 129 -8.36 -5.71 -11.80
CA SER A 129 -8.87 -6.85 -12.55
C SER A 129 -8.33 -6.86 -13.97
N ASN A 130 -8.00 -8.02 -14.50
CA ASN A 130 -7.92 -8.20 -15.95
C ASN A 130 -9.18 -8.90 -16.42
N HIS A 131 -9.86 -8.31 -17.39
CA HIS A 131 -11.08 -8.86 -17.93
C HIS A 131 -10.77 -9.95 -18.97
N THR A 132 -10.81 -11.23 -18.58
CA THR A 132 -10.48 -12.34 -19.47
C THR A 132 -11.70 -12.89 -20.25
N GLY A 133 -12.82 -12.19 -20.30
CA GLY A 133 -13.97 -12.40 -21.18
C GLY A 133 -14.86 -13.62 -20.91
N LYS A 134 -16.08 -13.58 -21.07
CA LYS A 134 -17.33 -14.29 -20.87
C LYS A 134 -17.98 -13.95 -19.53
N GLY A 135 -18.38 -12.74 -19.39
CA GLY A 135 -19.19 -12.23 -18.30
C GLY A 135 -19.89 -10.96 -18.74
N THR A 136 -20.80 -10.47 -17.95
CA THR A 136 -21.76 -9.39 -18.24
C THR A 136 -21.15 -8.03 -18.61
N ASN A 137 -19.82 -7.85 -18.49
CA ASN A 137 -19.11 -6.61 -18.81
C ASN A 137 -18.04 -6.80 -19.89
N LYS A 138 -18.40 -7.40 -21.02
CA LYS A 138 -17.57 -7.37 -22.22
C LYS A 138 -17.45 -5.92 -22.69
N LEU A 139 -16.29 -5.30 -22.53
CA LEU A 139 -15.94 -4.16 -23.35
C LEU A 139 -15.85 -4.64 -24.80
N LYS A 140 -16.85 -4.28 -25.62
CA LYS A 140 -16.85 -4.64 -27.05
C LYS A 140 -15.57 -4.13 -27.70
N GLY A 141 -14.78 -5.03 -28.28
CA GLY A 141 -13.59 -4.67 -29.06
C GLY A 141 -12.27 -4.71 -28.31
N VAL A 142 -12.22 -4.87 -26.97
CA VAL A 142 -10.97 -4.96 -26.23
C VAL A 142 -10.35 -6.34 -26.43
N LYS A 143 -9.19 -6.38 -27.07
CA LYS A 143 -8.39 -7.59 -27.31
C LYS A 143 -7.25 -7.78 -26.32
N THR A 144 -7.02 -6.80 -25.44
CA THR A 144 -5.88 -6.76 -24.52
C THR A 144 -6.23 -7.32 -23.15
N TYR A 145 -5.24 -7.90 -22.49
CA TYR A 145 -5.35 -8.43 -21.12
C TYR A 145 -4.82 -7.42 -20.11
N ASN A 146 -4.93 -6.12 -20.43
CA ASN A 146 -4.47 -5.06 -19.56
C ASN A 146 -5.23 -5.08 -18.23
N LEU A 147 -4.56 -4.62 -17.18
CA LEU A 147 -5.15 -4.45 -15.88
C LEU A 147 -6.03 -3.20 -15.87
N LEU A 148 -7.23 -3.32 -15.32
CA LEU A 148 -8.15 -2.20 -15.16
C LEU A 148 -8.64 -2.16 -13.72
N ILE A 149 -8.97 -0.98 -13.24
CA ILE A 149 -9.58 -0.81 -11.93
C ILE A 149 -11.09 -0.95 -12.07
N GLN A 150 -11.66 -1.84 -11.26
CA GLN A 150 -13.10 -1.97 -11.11
C GLN A 150 -13.55 -1.50 -9.73
N ARG A 151 -14.82 -1.09 -9.66
CA ARG A 151 -15.54 -0.86 -8.42
C ARG A 151 -16.63 -1.91 -8.27
N ALA A 152 -16.88 -2.35 -7.03
CA ALA A 152 -18.04 -3.17 -6.67
C ALA A 152 -18.74 -2.55 -5.46
N GLU A 153 -20.02 -2.89 -5.29
CA GLU A 153 -20.85 -2.45 -4.18
C GLU A 153 -21.29 -3.67 -3.36
N TYR A 154 -21.14 -3.58 -2.05
CA TYR A 154 -21.65 -4.61 -1.13
C TYR A 154 -23.13 -4.38 -0.85
N VAL A 155 -23.95 -5.38 -1.15
CA VAL A 155 -25.39 -5.38 -0.86
C VAL A 155 -25.66 -6.50 0.13
N GLU A 156 -26.26 -6.16 1.27
CA GLU A 156 -26.61 -7.14 2.30
C GLU A 156 -27.47 -8.27 1.73
N GLY A 157 -27.14 -9.50 2.10
CA GLY A 157 -27.79 -10.72 1.59
C GLY A 157 -27.38 -11.13 0.16
N LYS A 158 -26.73 -10.25 -0.61
CA LYS A 158 -26.25 -10.56 -1.97
C LYS A 158 -24.73 -10.62 -2.08
N GLY A 159 -24.00 -9.96 -1.15
CA GLY A 159 -22.54 -9.80 -1.20
C GLY A 159 -22.10 -8.72 -2.20
N TRP A 160 -20.93 -8.87 -2.78
CA TRP A 160 -20.38 -7.94 -3.77
C TRP A 160 -21.10 -8.03 -5.10
N THR A 161 -21.62 -6.90 -5.58
CA THR A 161 -22.44 -6.75 -6.80
C THR A 161 -22.05 -5.47 -7.55
N ASN A 162 -22.77 -5.15 -8.64
CA ASN A 162 -22.61 -3.89 -9.38
C ASN A 162 -21.16 -3.60 -9.78
N PHE A 163 -20.51 -4.63 -10.34
CA PHE A 163 -19.14 -4.52 -10.84
C PHE A 163 -19.09 -3.61 -12.06
N GLU A 164 -18.26 -2.56 -11.99
CA GLU A 164 -18.07 -1.63 -13.12
C GLU A 164 -16.61 -1.23 -13.25
N ILE A 165 -16.12 -1.09 -14.48
CA ILE A 165 -14.81 -0.53 -14.77
C ILE A 165 -14.90 0.97 -14.57
N LEU A 166 -13.87 1.57 -13.92
CA LEU A 166 -13.85 3.00 -13.70
C LEU A 166 -13.74 3.76 -15.03
N PRO A 167 -14.50 4.86 -15.20
CA PRO A 167 -14.68 5.51 -16.51
C PRO A 167 -13.39 6.15 -17.06
N PHE A 168 -12.39 6.38 -16.24
CA PHE A 168 -11.11 6.92 -16.66
C PHE A 168 -10.07 5.86 -17.06
N CYS A 169 -10.38 4.56 -16.89
CA CYS A 169 -9.49 3.49 -17.32
C CYS A 169 -9.55 3.31 -18.83
N ASP A 170 -8.43 3.58 -19.49
CA ASP A 170 -8.25 3.29 -20.90
C ASP A 170 -7.86 1.80 -21.08
N PRO A 171 -8.62 1.00 -21.83
CA PRO A 171 -8.34 -0.40 -22.02
C PRO A 171 -7.04 -0.73 -22.77
N ASP A 172 -6.43 0.25 -23.43
CA ASP A 172 -5.15 0.07 -24.12
C ASP A 172 -3.94 0.22 -23.19
N HIS A 173 -4.19 0.60 -21.93
CA HIS A 173 -3.18 0.80 -20.89
C HIS A 173 -3.51 0.01 -19.62
N ASN A 174 -2.53 -0.18 -18.76
CA ASN A 174 -2.73 -0.77 -17.43
C ASN A 174 -3.11 0.30 -16.42
N PHE A 175 -4.13 0.01 -15.62
CA PHE A 175 -4.56 0.74 -14.42
C PHE A 175 -4.70 -0.26 -13.30
N ALA A 176 -3.95 -0.11 -12.21
CA ALA A 176 -3.93 -1.13 -11.17
C ALA A 176 -3.63 -0.57 -9.78
N HIS A 177 -3.68 -1.44 -8.79
CA HIS A 177 -3.33 -1.22 -7.40
C HIS A 177 -4.02 0.02 -6.80
N PRO A 178 -5.36 0.08 -6.81
CA PRO A 178 -6.09 1.21 -6.25
C PRO A 178 -5.88 1.33 -4.75
N ALA A 179 -5.78 2.56 -4.25
CA ALA A 179 -5.68 2.91 -2.84
C ALA A 179 -6.54 4.14 -2.56
N LEU A 180 -7.62 3.96 -1.82
CA LEU A 180 -8.50 5.05 -1.43
C LEU A 180 -7.89 5.79 -0.23
N SER A 181 -7.95 7.13 -0.24
CA SER A 181 -7.60 7.94 0.93
C SER A 181 -8.50 7.61 2.12
N ALA A 182 -8.05 7.85 3.35
CA ALA A 182 -8.80 7.53 4.56
C ALA A 182 -10.16 8.23 4.64
N ASP A 183 -10.27 9.43 4.06
CA ASP A 183 -11.52 10.20 3.95
C ASP A 183 -12.41 9.80 2.75
N GLY A 184 -11.90 8.91 1.88
CA GLY A 184 -12.62 8.42 0.71
C GLY A 184 -12.71 9.42 -0.45
N SER A 185 -12.04 10.58 -0.38
CA SER A 185 -12.16 11.64 -1.37
C SER A 185 -11.20 11.53 -2.54
N THR A 186 -10.16 10.72 -2.43
CA THR A 186 -9.12 10.56 -3.45
C THR A 186 -8.76 9.09 -3.65
N LEU A 187 -8.74 8.65 -4.89
CA LEU A 187 -8.26 7.32 -5.27
C LEU A 187 -6.88 7.47 -5.92
N TYR A 188 -5.89 6.82 -5.32
CA TYR A 188 -4.54 6.67 -5.85
C TYR A 188 -4.43 5.33 -6.59
N PHE A 189 -3.63 5.27 -7.64
CA PHE A 189 -3.46 4.08 -8.44
C PHE A 189 -2.19 4.16 -9.28
N ILE A 190 -1.83 3.08 -9.95
CA ILE A 190 -0.76 3.06 -10.94
C ILE A 190 -1.33 2.99 -12.36
N ALA A 191 -0.61 3.60 -13.30
CA ALA A 191 -0.87 3.43 -14.71
C ALA A 191 0.43 3.49 -15.54
N ASP A 192 0.37 2.94 -16.76
CA ASP A 192 1.44 2.99 -17.77
C ASP A 192 1.05 3.82 -19.00
N VAL A 193 0.18 4.80 -18.79
CA VAL A 193 -0.30 5.70 -19.85
C VAL A 193 0.82 6.55 -20.44
N LYS A 194 0.55 7.18 -21.59
CA LYS A 194 1.51 8.08 -22.27
C LYS A 194 2.05 9.14 -21.30
N GLY A 195 3.37 9.23 -21.19
CA GLY A 195 4.05 10.17 -20.28
C GLY A 195 4.48 9.54 -18.95
N THR A 196 4.24 8.25 -18.75
CA THR A 196 4.83 7.46 -17.67
C THR A 196 6.35 7.44 -17.82
N LYS A 197 7.08 7.72 -16.72
CA LYS A 197 8.56 7.76 -16.73
C LYS A 197 9.22 6.39 -16.67
N GLY A 198 8.65 5.51 -15.83
CA GLY A 198 9.14 4.16 -15.58
C GLY A 198 8.32 3.11 -16.31
N LYS A 199 8.16 1.95 -15.68
CA LYS A 199 7.23 0.91 -16.15
C LYS A 199 5.79 1.21 -15.74
N SER A 200 5.62 1.85 -14.58
CA SER A 200 4.35 2.36 -14.07
C SER A 200 4.62 3.55 -13.16
N ASP A 201 3.72 4.51 -13.17
CA ASP A 201 3.76 5.71 -12.34
C ASP A 201 2.51 5.78 -11.46
N LEU A 202 2.61 6.50 -10.34
CA LEU A 202 1.51 6.78 -9.44
C LEU A 202 0.69 7.97 -9.91
N TYR A 203 -0.61 7.78 -9.93
CA TYR A 203 -1.63 8.78 -10.29
C TYR A 203 -2.65 8.91 -9.16
N LYS A 204 -3.44 9.95 -9.22
CA LYS A 204 -4.60 10.16 -8.35
C LYS A 204 -5.78 10.74 -9.12
N VAL A 205 -6.98 10.52 -8.59
CA VAL A 205 -8.23 11.10 -9.07
C VAL A 205 -9.11 11.43 -7.87
N SER A 206 -9.83 12.56 -7.92
CA SER A 206 -10.84 12.87 -6.90
C SER A 206 -12.04 11.95 -7.06
N VAL A 207 -12.64 11.58 -5.92
CA VAL A 207 -13.81 10.70 -5.84
C VAL A 207 -14.92 11.41 -5.07
N SER A 208 -16.13 11.44 -5.60
CA SER A 208 -17.30 11.97 -4.92
C SER A 208 -18.46 10.96 -4.99
N GLY A 209 -18.99 10.59 -3.82
CA GLY A 209 -20.08 9.63 -3.69
C GLY A 209 -19.77 8.26 -4.28
N HIS A 210 -18.49 7.90 -4.41
CA HIS A 210 -18.00 6.66 -5.02
C HIS A 210 -18.45 6.39 -6.47
N LYS A 211 -18.99 7.39 -7.16
CA LYS A 211 -19.51 7.29 -8.54
C LYS A 211 -18.98 8.34 -9.48
N ASN A 212 -18.61 9.50 -8.96
CA ASN A 212 -18.10 10.62 -9.75
C ASN A 212 -16.60 10.74 -9.56
N TYR A 213 -15.88 10.86 -10.66
CA TYR A 213 -14.42 10.93 -10.70
C TYR A 213 -14.01 12.20 -11.44
N GLY A 214 -13.01 12.90 -10.91
CA GLY A 214 -12.41 14.06 -11.56
C GLY A 214 -11.43 13.68 -12.67
N GLU A 215 -10.53 14.59 -13.00
CA GLU A 215 -9.43 14.33 -13.93
C GLU A 215 -8.30 13.55 -13.21
N ILE A 216 -7.70 12.61 -13.93
CA ILE A 216 -6.53 11.90 -13.43
C ILE A 216 -5.32 12.83 -13.41
N THR A 217 -4.57 12.80 -12.31
CA THR A 217 -3.38 13.64 -12.13
C THR A 217 -2.20 12.76 -11.75
N LYS A 218 -1.10 12.88 -12.49
CA LYS A 218 0.16 12.24 -12.16
C LYS A 218 0.74 12.84 -10.88
N LEU A 219 1.28 12.01 -9.98
CA LEU A 219 2.01 12.50 -8.81
C LEU A 219 3.36 13.13 -9.24
N ASN A 220 3.96 13.90 -8.33
CA ASN A 220 5.19 14.63 -8.63
C ASN A 220 6.37 13.71 -8.99
N GLU A 221 7.45 14.33 -9.48
CA GLU A 221 8.62 13.62 -9.99
C GLU A 221 9.54 13.04 -8.91
N THR A 222 9.40 13.45 -7.65
CA THR A 222 10.11 12.84 -6.53
C THR A 222 9.49 11.49 -6.17
N ILE A 223 8.16 11.39 -6.28
CA ILE A 223 7.41 10.14 -6.08
C ILE A 223 7.60 9.22 -7.30
N ASN A 224 7.35 9.74 -8.51
CA ASN A 224 7.46 8.97 -9.76
C ASN A 224 8.88 9.03 -10.33
N SER A 225 9.60 7.94 -10.24
CA SER A 225 10.98 7.82 -10.72
C SER A 225 11.05 7.27 -12.16
N SER A 226 12.25 7.00 -12.66
CA SER A 226 12.44 6.26 -13.91
C SER A 226 12.32 4.75 -13.74
N ARG A 227 11.89 4.29 -12.58
CA ARG A 227 11.72 2.91 -12.19
C ARG A 227 10.26 2.51 -12.10
N THR A 228 9.94 1.49 -11.36
CA THR A 228 8.59 1.00 -11.12
C THR A 228 8.07 1.58 -9.81
N GLU A 229 6.89 2.18 -9.81
CA GLU A 229 6.13 2.50 -8.60
C GLU A 229 4.85 1.69 -8.60
N ILE A 230 4.60 0.93 -7.51
CA ILE A 230 3.43 0.04 -7.40
C ILE A 230 2.89 -0.01 -5.96
N PHE A 231 1.68 -0.55 -5.81
CA PHE A 231 1.02 -0.79 -4.53
C PHE A 231 0.97 0.43 -3.61
N PRO A 232 0.37 1.55 -4.04
CA PRO A 232 0.15 2.67 -3.14
C PRO A 232 -0.77 2.28 -1.98
N PHE A 233 -0.57 2.95 -0.85
CA PHE A 233 -1.44 2.92 0.31
C PHE A 233 -1.40 4.27 1.02
N ILE A 234 -2.54 4.79 1.47
CA ILE A 234 -2.64 6.04 2.21
C ILE A 234 -3.07 5.74 3.64
N SER A 235 -2.22 6.09 4.62
CA SER A 235 -2.52 5.94 6.04
C SER A 235 -3.43 7.05 6.56
N VAL A 236 -3.97 6.84 7.77
CA VAL A 236 -4.87 7.82 8.42
C VAL A 236 -4.20 9.15 8.73
N ASP A 237 -2.89 9.17 8.90
CA ASP A 237 -2.07 10.39 9.06
C ASP A 237 -1.64 11.01 7.73
N ASN A 238 -2.28 10.59 6.62
CA ASN A 238 -2.08 11.09 5.26
C ASN A 238 -0.65 10.93 4.73
N LYS A 239 -0.01 9.79 5.05
CA LYS A 239 1.22 9.37 4.41
C LYS A 239 0.93 8.40 3.28
N LEU A 240 1.57 8.63 2.15
CA LEU A 240 1.61 7.70 1.03
C LEU A 240 2.73 6.68 1.27
N TYR A 241 2.38 5.41 1.25
CA TYR A 241 3.33 4.30 1.15
C TYR A 241 3.21 3.69 -0.24
N PHE A 242 4.33 3.28 -0.82
CA PHE A 242 4.35 2.61 -2.12
C PHE A 242 5.62 1.77 -2.24
N SER A 243 5.63 0.86 -3.19
CA SER A 243 6.78 0.00 -3.44
C SER A 243 7.47 0.42 -4.73
N SER A 244 8.80 0.41 -4.73
CA SER A 244 9.59 0.80 -5.89
C SER A 244 10.93 0.07 -5.96
N ASP A 245 11.40 -0.22 -7.18
CA ASP A 245 12.73 -0.74 -7.48
C ASP A 245 13.75 0.39 -7.75
N ARG A 246 13.48 1.62 -7.23
CA ARG A 246 14.39 2.75 -7.33
C ARG A 246 15.71 2.49 -6.61
N ARG A 247 16.75 3.20 -7.03
CA ARG A 247 18.08 3.07 -6.41
C ARG A 247 18.05 3.50 -4.94
N GLY A 248 18.86 2.84 -4.12
CA GLY A 248 19.00 3.13 -2.69
C GLY A 248 18.13 2.29 -1.77
N GLY A 249 17.38 1.33 -2.30
CA GLY A 249 16.65 0.32 -1.54
C GLY A 249 17.56 -0.75 -0.91
N LYS A 250 16.94 -1.74 -0.27
CA LYS A 250 17.62 -2.89 0.38
C LYS A 250 17.59 -4.14 -0.49
N GLY A 251 16.54 -4.29 -1.33
CA GLY A 251 16.27 -5.45 -2.16
C GLY A 251 15.93 -5.10 -3.59
N GLY A 252 14.99 -5.82 -4.18
CA GLY A 252 14.42 -5.52 -5.49
C GLY A 252 13.36 -4.42 -5.36
N LEU A 253 12.14 -4.77 -4.95
CA LEU A 253 11.13 -3.82 -4.54
C LEU A 253 11.30 -3.50 -3.05
N ASP A 254 11.28 -2.24 -2.72
CA ASP A 254 11.30 -1.75 -1.34
C ASP A 254 10.10 -0.82 -1.08
N ILE A 255 9.64 -0.78 0.15
CA ILE A 255 8.56 0.10 0.60
C ILE A 255 9.15 1.46 0.96
N TYR A 256 8.55 2.50 0.39
CA TYR A 256 8.86 3.90 0.63
C TYR A 256 7.67 4.61 1.26
N SER A 257 7.94 5.65 2.05
CA SER A 257 6.94 6.56 2.61
C SER A 257 7.16 7.98 2.11
N TYR A 258 6.06 8.73 1.95
CA TYR A 258 6.06 10.13 1.56
C TYR A 258 4.94 10.86 2.31
N ASP A 259 5.25 11.99 2.95
CA ASP A 259 4.27 12.78 3.69
C ASP A 259 3.48 13.69 2.73
N LEU A 260 2.21 13.39 2.51
CA LEU A 260 1.33 14.19 1.65
C LEU A 260 0.93 15.53 2.27
N ASN A 261 1.15 15.75 3.57
CA ASN A 261 0.90 17.02 4.26
C ASN A 261 2.09 17.98 4.15
N SER A 262 3.25 17.51 3.70
CA SER A 262 4.45 18.32 3.61
C SER A 262 4.27 19.46 2.59
N SER A 263 4.65 20.65 2.99
CA SER A 263 4.74 21.82 2.09
C SER A 263 6.06 21.84 1.29
N ASP A 264 7.02 20.98 1.63
CA ASP A 264 8.29 20.86 0.92
C ASP A 264 8.10 20.11 -0.39
N LYS A 265 8.13 20.85 -1.50
CA LYS A 265 8.01 20.28 -2.85
C LYS A 265 9.22 19.45 -3.28
N ALA A 266 10.36 19.60 -2.60
CA ALA A 266 11.59 18.85 -2.84
C ALA A 266 11.72 17.64 -1.93
N GLN A 267 10.71 17.34 -1.09
CA GLN A 267 10.70 16.14 -0.26
C GLN A 267 10.89 14.90 -1.12
N GLU A 268 11.83 14.06 -0.73
CA GLU A 268 12.08 12.76 -1.33
C GLU A 268 11.38 11.65 -0.52
N PRO A 269 10.90 10.58 -1.18
CA PRO A 269 10.40 9.42 -0.49
C PRO A 269 11.48 8.73 0.35
N ILE A 270 11.12 8.31 1.55
CA ILE A 270 12.03 7.67 2.52
C ILE A 270 11.82 6.15 2.46
N SER A 271 12.88 5.40 2.16
CA SER A 271 12.87 3.93 2.25
C SER A 271 12.67 3.50 3.71
N LEU A 272 11.71 2.62 3.96
CA LEU A 272 11.52 2.06 5.31
C LEU A 272 12.72 1.20 5.70
N ASN A 273 13.02 1.20 7.00
CA ASN A 273 14.16 0.44 7.52
C ASN A 273 13.84 -1.06 7.62
N MET A 274 14.90 -1.87 7.78
CA MET A 274 14.75 -3.25 8.25
C MET A 274 14.09 -3.22 9.64
N PRO A 275 13.22 -4.20 9.95
CA PRO A 275 12.92 -5.41 9.19
C PRO A 275 11.74 -5.29 8.21
N ILE A 276 11.15 -4.10 8.02
CA ILE A 276 10.08 -3.89 7.03
C ILE A 276 10.61 -4.21 5.64
N ASN A 277 11.59 -3.44 5.15
CA ASN A 277 12.31 -3.79 3.94
C ASN A 277 13.37 -4.86 4.22
N SER A 278 13.57 -5.77 3.30
CA SER A 278 14.49 -6.89 3.38
C SER A 278 15.44 -6.91 2.17
N ARG A 279 16.13 -8.02 1.93
CA ARG A 279 16.91 -8.23 0.69
C ARG A 279 16.09 -8.81 -0.46
N GLY A 280 14.84 -9.19 -0.21
CA GLY A 280 13.88 -9.64 -1.21
C GLY A 280 13.03 -8.48 -1.75
N ASP A 281 12.00 -8.81 -2.51
CA ASP A 281 10.95 -7.86 -2.87
C ASP A 281 10.02 -7.67 -1.68
N ASP A 282 9.83 -6.42 -1.24
CA ASP A 282 8.88 -6.04 -0.19
C ASP A 282 7.85 -5.07 -0.77
N PHE A 283 6.57 -5.39 -0.64
CA PHE A 283 5.53 -4.63 -1.34
C PHE A 283 4.18 -4.69 -0.63
N SER A 284 3.22 -3.92 -1.14
CA SER A 284 1.84 -3.89 -0.65
C SER A 284 1.73 -3.65 0.87
N PHE A 285 2.43 -2.63 1.35
CA PHE A 285 2.40 -2.22 2.75
C PHE A 285 1.02 -1.70 3.16
N PHE A 286 0.61 -2.05 4.36
CA PHE A 286 -0.58 -1.55 5.02
C PHE A 286 -0.30 -1.37 6.51
N VAL A 287 -0.62 -0.20 7.06
CA VAL A 287 -0.57 0.07 8.49
C VAL A 287 -1.98 0.32 9.01
N ASN A 288 -2.31 -0.28 10.15
CA ASN A 288 -3.60 -0.08 10.83
C ASN A 288 -3.76 1.38 11.31
N GLU A 289 -4.96 1.76 11.72
CA GLU A 289 -5.26 3.11 12.23
C GLU A 289 -4.45 3.47 13.49
N ASP A 290 -3.93 2.49 14.22
CA ASP A 290 -3.04 2.68 15.37
C ASP A 290 -1.61 3.12 14.99
N LEU A 291 -1.26 3.06 13.70
CA LEU A 291 0.05 3.37 13.13
C LEU A 291 1.22 2.55 13.72
N THR A 292 0.92 1.48 14.45
CA THR A 292 1.91 0.65 15.13
C THR A 292 1.91 -0.79 14.66
N THR A 293 0.80 -1.24 14.06
CA THR A 293 0.64 -2.60 13.55
C THR A 293 0.21 -2.59 12.10
N GLY A 294 0.48 -3.66 11.36
CA GLY A 294 0.06 -3.76 9.96
C GLY A 294 0.62 -4.97 9.24
N TYR A 295 0.52 -4.94 7.91
CA TYR A 295 0.86 -6.06 7.05
C TYR A 295 1.69 -5.60 5.86
N LEU A 296 2.54 -6.50 5.38
CA LEU A 296 3.26 -6.33 4.12
C LEU A 296 3.34 -7.67 3.38
N SER A 297 3.54 -7.59 2.09
CA SER A 297 3.84 -8.75 1.26
C SER A 297 5.33 -8.78 0.95
N SER A 298 5.93 -9.97 0.93
CA SER A 298 7.37 -10.08 0.71
C SER A 298 7.77 -11.41 0.07
N ARG A 299 8.82 -11.33 -0.76
CA ARG A 299 9.58 -12.49 -1.28
C ARG A 299 10.91 -12.69 -0.57
N ARG A 300 10.95 -12.34 0.71
CA ARG A 300 12.17 -12.52 1.52
C ARG A 300 12.52 -13.98 1.71
N LEU A 301 13.80 -14.24 1.95
CA LEU A 301 14.28 -15.60 2.23
C LEU A 301 13.50 -16.25 3.39
N LYS A 302 13.26 -17.57 3.27
CA LYS A 302 12.52 -18.41 4.20
C LYS A 302 11.00 -18.18 4.18
N GLY A 303 10.46 -17.60 3.11
CA GLY A 303 9.03 -17.63 2.81
C GLY A 303 8.54 -19.06 2.51
N LYS A 304 7.21 -19.24 2.48
CA LYS A 304 6.58 -20.52 2.13
C LYS A 304 6.18 -20.59 0.65
N GLY A 305 5.81 -19.44 0.05
CA GLY A 305 5.33 -19.33 -1.33
C GLY A 305 6.16 -18.39 -2.19
N GLY A 306 5.56 -17.93 -3.29
CA GLY A 306 6.11 -16.86 -4.11
C GLY A 306 5.98 -15.52 -3.41
N ASP A 307 4.75 -15.14 -3.08
CA ASP A 307 4.41 -13.95 -2.34
C ASP A 307 3.83 -14.35 -0.98
N ASP A 308 4.47 -13.95 0.11
CA ASP A 308 4.05 -14.26 1.47
C ASP A 308 3.63 -13.00 2.22
N LEU A 309 2.65 -13.14 3.12
CA LEU A 309 2.20 -12.09 4.02
C LEU A 309 2.95 -12.12 5.34
N TYR A 310 3.27 -10.94 5.83
CA TYR A 310 3.93 -10.71 7.11
C TYR A 310 3.14 -9.68 7.92
N TYR A 311 3.02 -9.94 9.21
CA TYR A 311 2.51 -8.99 10.21
C TYR A 311 3.68 -8.26 10.83
N PHE A 312 3.58 -6.94 10.97
CA PHE A 312 4.55 -6.17 11.72
C PHE A 312 3.89 -5.47 12.90
N PHE A 313 4.67 -5.25 13.94
CA PHE A 313 4.25 -4.50 15.12
C PHE A 313 5.43 -3.76 15.74
N GLN A 314 5.12 -2.59 16.31
CA GLN A 314 6.07 -1.74 17.04
C GLN A 314 5.77 -1.87 18.55
N PHE A 315 6.79 -1.83 19.38
CA PHE A 315 6.66 -1.93 20.84
C PHE A 315 7.62 -0.99 21.58
#